data_37e4c8897534984b7d2b990ae61a5b7b
#
_entry.id   37e4c8897534984b7d2b990ae61a5b7b
#
_cell.length_a   1.000
_cell.length_b   1.000
_cell.length_c   1.000
_cell.angle_alpha   90.00
_cell.angle_beta   90.00
_cell.angle_gamma   90.00
#
_symmetry.space_group_name_H-M   'P 1'
#
loop_
_entity.id
_entity.type
_entity.pdbx_description
1 polymer ?
#
loop_
_entity_poly.entity_id
_entity_poly.type
_entity_poly.pdbx_seq_one_letter_code
_entity_poly.pdbx_strand_id
1 'polypeptide(L)'
;MRVAVSASGQTQLDELNPRLGRCEYFVIVDDVSGETWAIENTGRLSTGAAGIATATLLHNHQVDVVITGNVGPNAFTALEAAEIKVYTGTKGKVQDLLEQYRNGNLSKASGPNVGPHGS
;
A
#
# COMPACT_ATOMS: atom_id res chain seq x y z
N MET A 1 -15.14 -1.95 -2.10
CA MET A 1 -13.82 -2.13 -1.47
C MET A 1 -12.78 -1.28 -2.18
N ARG A 2 -11.96 -0.60 -1.43
CA ARG A 2 -10.88 0.23 -1.98
C ARG A 2 -9.55 -0.46 -1.81
N VAL A 3 -8.83 -0.61 -2.92
CA VAL A 3 -7.51 -1.24 -2.97
C VAL A 3 -6.49 -0.17 -3.33
N ALA A 4 -5.45 -0.01 -2.51
CA ALA A 4 -4.36 0.92 -2.74
C ALA A 4 -3.09 0.16 -3.11
N VAL A 5 -2.32 0.70 -4.05
CA VAL A 5 -1.01 0.15 -4.43
C VAL A 5 0.04 1.23 -4.19
N SER A 6 1.08 0.91 -3.43
CA SER A 6 2.20 1.82 -3.24
C SER A 6 2.95 2.00 -4.57
N ALA A 7 3.12 3.25 -5.01
CA ALA A 7 3.55 3.54 -6.36
C ALA A 7 4.57 4.67 -6.43
N SER A 8 5.39 4.64 -7.46
CA SER A 8 6.35 5.70 -7.75
C SER A 8 5.74 6.83 -8.59
N GLY A 9 4.52 6.66 -9.05
CA GLY A 9 3.79 7.67 -9.83
C GLY A 9 2.30 7.59 -9.61
N GLN A 10 1.54 8.36 -10.37
CA GLN A 10 0.12 8.61 -10.12
C GLN A 10 -0.83 7.76 -10.99
N THR A 11 -0.32 6.86 -11.79
CA THR A 11 -1.15 6.10 -12.73
C THR A 11 -0.96 4.60 -12.58
N GLN A 12 -1.88 3.83 -13.13
CA GLN A 12 -1.77 2.37 -13.16
C GLN A 12 -0.63 1.87 -14.03
N LEU A 13 -0.04 2.72 -14.87
CA LEU A 13 1.12 2.38 -15.70
C LEU A 13 2.45 2.58 -14.96
N ASP A 14 2.43 3.25 -13.82
CA ASP A 14 3.62 3.46 -13.01
C ASP A 14 3.99 2.20 -12.23
N GLU A 15 5.24 2.16 -11.78
CA GLU A 15 5.78 0.99 -11.10
C GLU A 15 5.38 0.94 -9.63
N LEU A 16 5.24 -0.27 -9.11
CA LEU A 16 5.15 -0.50 -7.67
C LEU A 16 6.39 0.10 -7.00
N ASN A 17 6.18 0.90 -5.97
CA ASN A 17 7.24 1.25 -5.04
C ASN A 17 7.14 0.27 -3.86
N PRO A 18 8.17 -0.57 -3.61
CA PRO A 18 8.07 -1.62 -2.59
C PRO A 18 8.08 -1.10 -1.16
N ARG A 19 8.36 0.18 -0.94
CA ARG A 19 8.49 0.75 0.41
C ARG A 19 7.19 1.44 0.81
N LEU A 20 6.37 0.76 1.61
CA LEU A 20 5.07 1.26 2.04
C LEU A 20 5.12 2.66 2.63
N GLY A 21 6.00 2.89 3.59
CA GLY A 21 6.08 4.17 4.31
C GLY A 21 6.79 5.28 3.55
N ARG A 22 7.50 4.95 2.48
CA ARG A 22 8.35 5.91 1.76
C ARG A 22 7.97 6.11 0.31
N CYS A 23 6.95 5.42 -0.18
CA CYS A 23 6.48 5.62 -1.55
C CYS A 23 5.91 7.03 -1.71
N GLU A 24 5.99 7.56 -2.93
CA GLU A 24 5.52 8.91 -3.23
C GLU A 24 4.00 8.98 -3.33
N TYR A 25 3.38 7.93 -3.88
CA TYR A 25 1.94 7.92 -4.15
C TYR A 25 1.32 6.57 -3.80
N PHE A 26 0.00 6.60 -3.57
CA PHE A 26 -0.82 5.40 -3.62
C PHE A 26 -1.82 5.57 -4.77
N VAL A 27 -1.86 4.59 -5.66
CA VAL A 27 -2.92 4.52 -6.67
C VAL A 27 -4.05 3.70 -6.05
N ILE A 28 -5.24 4.28 -6.00
CA ILE A 28 -6.40 3.68 -5.34
C ILE A 28 -7.44 3.33 -6.39
N VAL A 29 -7.98 2.13 -6.30
CA VAL A 29 -9.08 1.66 -7.14
C VAL A 29 -10.26 1.30 -6.24
N ASP A 30 -11.42 1.86 -6.56
CA ASP A 30 -12.68 1.43 -5.94
C ASP A 30 -13.30 0.38 -6.86
N ASP A 31 -13.38 -0.87 -6.38
CA ASP A 31 -13.84 -1.98 -7.20
C ASP A 31 -15.37 -2.03 -7.36
N VAL A 32 -16.10 -1.20 -6.64
CA VAL A 32 -17.56 -1.06 -6.81
C VAL A 32 -17.87 -0.06 -7.91
N SER A 33 -17.26 1.14 -7.87
CA SER A 33 -17.49 2.19 -8.86
C SER A 33 -16.60 2.07 -10.10
N GLY A 34 -15.46 1.38 -9.98
CA GLY A 34 -14.44 1.32 -11.02
C GLY A 34 -13.55 2.56 -11.09
N GLU A 35 -13.77 3.54 -10.21
CA GLU A 35 -12.96 4.75 -10.20
C GLU A 35 -11.53 4.46 -9.76
N THR A 36 -10.59 5.18 -10.39
CA THR A 36 -9.17 5.10 -10.06
C THR A 36 -8.63 6.50 -9.86
N TRP A 37 -7.91 6.70 -8.77
CA TRP A 37 -7.24 7.98 -8.49
C TRP A 37 -5.95 7.73 -7.74
N ALA A 38 -5.14 8.79 -7.59
CA ALA A 38 -3.91 8.72 -6.82
C ALA A 38 -3.94 9.74 -5.70
N ILE A 39 -3.33 9.38 -4.59
CA ILE A 39 -3.08 10.30 -3.48
C ILE A 39 -1.59 10.37 -3.21
N GLU A 40 -1.10 11.56 -2.83
CA GLU A 40 0.27 11.71 -2.38
C GLU A 40 0.43 11.07 -1.00
N ASN A 41 1.51 10.31 -0.81
CA ASN A 41 1.82 9.76 0.50
C ASN A 41 2.54 10.82 1.36
N THR A 42 1.77 11.70 1.97
CA THR A 42 2.32 12.72 2.88
C THR A 42 2.95 12.10 4.13
N GLY A 43 2.55 10.88 4.48
CA GLY A 43 3.13 10.15 5.61
C GLY A 43 4.62 9.87 5.44
N ARG A 44 5.13 9.81 4.19
CA ARG A 44 6.56 9.60 3.92
C ARG A 44 7.46 10.70 4.48
N LEU A 45 6.88 11.86 4.75
CA LEU A 45 7.59 13.02 5.28
C LEU A 45 7.79 12.96 6.80
N SER A 46 7.13 12.03 7.47
CA SER A 46 7.25 11.88 8.93
C SER A 46 8.60 11.30 9.30
N THR A 47 9.29 11.94 10.23
CA THR A 47 10.56 11.47 10.74
C THR A 47 10.35 10.33 11.72
N GLY A 48 10.85 9.13 11.40
CA GLY A 48 10.81 7.99 12.29
C GLY A 48 9.47 7.28 12.41
N ALA A 49 8.38 7.83 11.90
CA ALA A 49 7.04 7.26 12.01
C ALA A 49 6.31 7.20 10.67
N ALA A 50 7.04 7.10 9.55
CA ALA A 50 6.46 7.14 8.22
C ALA A 50 5.44 6.02 7.98
N GLY A 51 5.74 4.81 8.47
CA GLY A 51 4.81 3.68 8.30
C GLY A 51 3.49 3.87 9.04
N ILE A 52 3.54 4.41 10.25
CA ILE A 52 2.33 4.69 11.04
C ILE A 52 1.53 5.83 10.40
N ALA A 53 2.21 6.91 10.00
CA ALA A 53 1.55 8.04 9.33
C ALA A 53 0.90 7.61 8.02
N THR A 54 1.55 6.73 7.26
CA THR A 54 1.02 6.18 6.02
C THR A 54 -0.22 5.32 6.29
N ALA A 55 -0.21 4.49 7.33
CA ALA A 55 -1.38 3.70 7.70
C ALA A 55 -2.57 4.60 8.07
N THR A 56 -2.33 5.68 8.79
CA THR A 56 -3.36 6.68 9.11
C THR A 56 -3.93 7.32 7.84
N LEU A 57 -3.07 7.69 6.89
CA LEU A 57 -3.48 8.26 5.61
C LEU A 57 -4.40 7.29 4.86
N LEU A 58 -4.01 6.03 4.76
CA LEU A 58 -4.82 5.02 4.07
C LEU A 58 -6.17 4.79 4.78
N HIS A 59 -6.17 4.77 6.10
CA HIS A 59 -7.39 4.66 6.88
C HIS A 59 -8.33 5.84 6.60
N ASN A 60 -7.81 7.05 6.56
CA ASN A 60 -8.59 8.25 6.30
C ASN A 60 -9.20 8.25 4.89
N HIS A 61 -8.59 7.56 3.95
CA HIS A 61 -9.12 7.38 2.59
C HIS A 61 -9.96 6.13 2.44
N GLN A 62 -10.31 5.47 3.55
CA GLN A 62 -11.19 4.30 3.58
C GLN A 62 -10.66 3.14 2.74
N VAL A 63 -9.36 2.94 2.75
CA VAL A 63 -8.71 1.82 2.07
C VAL A 63 -8.94 0.53 2.86
N ASP A 64 -9.31 -0.52 2.16
CA ASP A 64 -9.55 -1.85 2.75
C ASP A 64 -8.37 -2.79 2.55
N VAL A 65 -7.65 -2.62 1.46
CA VAL A 65 -6.53 -3.48 1.07
C VAL A 65 -5.40 -2.61 0.55
N VAL A 66 -4.17 -2.90 0.98
CA VAL A 66 -2.98 -2.27 0.41
C VAL A 66 -2.07 -3.34 -0.20
N ILE A 67 -1.58 -3.06 -1.40
CA ILE A 67 -0.60 -3.88 -2.10
C ILE A 67 0.72 -3.12 -2.07
N THR A 68 1.76 -3.76 -1.53
CA THR A 68 3.09 -3.15 -1.38
C THR A 68 4.15 -4.24 -1.43
N GLY A 69 5.41 -3.90 -1.20
CA GLY A 69 6.48 -4.88 -1.15
C GLY A 69 6.98 -5.16 0.25
N ASN A 70 7.33 -4.10 0.97
CA ASN A 70 7.97 -4.22 2.27
C ASN A 70 7.15 -3.52 3.34
N VAL A 71 6.88 -4.22 4.44
CA VAL A 71 6.12 -3.70 5.57
C VAL A 71 6.90 -3.96 6.84
N GLY A 72 7.26 -2.90 7.54
CA GLY A 72 7.90 -2.99 8.84
C GLY A 72 6.89 -3.27 9.96
N PRO A 73 7.36 -3.58 11.18
CA PRO A 73 6.49 -3.99 12.28
C PRO A 73 5.53 -2.89 12.74
N ASN A 74 5.97 -1.64 12.79
CA ASN A 74 5.11 -0.54 13.23
C ASN A 74 4.00 -0.27 12.23
N ALA A 75 4.34 -0.26 10.94
CA ALA A 75 3.37 -0.07 9.87
C ALA A 75 2.37 -1.23 9.84
N PHE A 76 2.84 -2.46 9.95
CA PHE A 76 1.96 -3.63 9.94
C PHE A 76 0.96 -3.59 11.10
N THR A 77 1.42 -3.29 12.30
CA THR A 77 0.55 -3.17 13.47
C THR A 77 -0.51 -2.08 13.27
N ALA A 78 -0.11 -0.92 12.73
CA ALA A 78 -1.04 0.18 12.48
C ALA A 78 -2.07 -0.17 11.40
N LEU A 79 -1.64 -0.86 10.33
CA LEU A 79 -2.56 -1.32 9.28
C LEU A 79 -3.55 -2.35 9.81
N GLU A 80 -3.06 -3.30 10.60
CA GLU A 80 -3.92 -4.31 11.22
C GLU A 80 -4.96 -3.69 12.14
N ALA A 81 -4.55 -2.72 12.96
CA ALA A 81 -5.47 -1.99 13.85
C ALA A 81 -6.53 -1.21 13.06
N ALA A 82 -6.20 -0.74 11.86
CA ALA A 82 -7.11 -0.05 10.96
C ALA A 82 -7.95 -1.01 10.09
N GLU A 83 -7.76 -2.33 10.29
CA GLU A 83 -8.43 -3.37 9.51
C GLU A 83 -8.11 -3.31 8.01
N ILE A 84 -6.91 -2.88 7.68
CA ILE A 84 -6.41 -2.86 6.31
C ILE A 84 -5.60 -4.13 6.07
N LYS A 85 -6.02 -4.94 5.11
CA LYS A 85 -5.29 -6.16 4.72
C LYS A 85 -4.11 -5.81 3.85
N VAL A 86 -3.00 -6.51 4.06
CA VAL A 86 -1.75 -6.27 3.33
C VAL A 86 -1.47 -7.44 2.41
N TYR A 87 -1.25 -7.14 1.13
CA TYR A 87 -0.78 -8.11 0.15
C TYR A 87 0.56 -7.64 -0.40
N THR A 88 1.45 -8.58 -0.68
CA THR A 88 2.82 -8.26 -1.09
C THR A 88 3.12 -8.75 -2.50
N GLY A 89 3.74 -7.85 -3.27
CA GLY A 89 4.30 -8.13 -4.58
C GLY A 89 5.76 -7.70 -4.61
N THR A 90 6.50 -8.13 -5.61
CA THR A 90 7.94 -7.85 -5.69
C THR A 90 8.27 -6.70 -6.62
N LYS A 91 7.59 -6.63 -7.75
CA LYS A 91 7.81 -5.61 -8.79
C LYS A 91 6.67 -5.66 -9.78
N GLY A 92 6.62 -4.66 -10.64
CA GLY A 92 5.69 -4.60 -11.75
C GLY A 92 4.93 -3.29 -11.76
N LYS A 93 4.11 -3.12 -12.77
CA LYS A 93 3.23 -1.95 -12.87
C LYS A 93 2.06 -2.12 -11.91
N VAL A 94 1.53 -0.98 -11.48
CA VAL A 94 0.37 -0.96 -10.58
C VAL A 94 -0.78 -1.81 -11.15
N GLN A 95 -1.09 -1.66 -12.44
CA GLN A 95 -2.18 -2.43 -13.08
C GLN A 95 -1.94 -3.94 -13.00
N ASP A 96 -0.69 -4.38 -13.14
CA ASP A 96 -0.35 -5.81 -13.09
C ASP A 96 -0.52 -6.36 -11.68
N LEU A 97 -0.14 -5.60 -10.67
CA LEU A 97 -0.32 -5.98 -9.27
C LEU A 97 -1.81 -6.06 -8.90
N LEU A 98 -2.63 -5.13 -9.40
CA LEU A 98 -4.08 -5.17 -9.20
C LEU A 98 -4.69 -6.43 -9.83
N GLU A 99 -4.25 -6.79 -11.03
CA GLU A 99 -4.72 -8.00 -11.70
C GLU A 99 -4.31 -9.25 -10.93
N GLN A 100 -3.05 -9.33 -10.50
CA GLN A 100 -2.56 -10.45 -9.69
C GLN A 100 -3.36 -10.58 -8.38
N TYR A 101 -3.68 -9.48 -7.75
CA TYR A 101 -4.51 -9.48 -6.55
C TYR A 101 -5.90 -10.05 -6.84
N ARG A 102 -6.55 -9.59 -7.90
CA ARG A 102 -7.89 -10.06 -8.30
C ARG A 102 -7.91 -11.55 -8.61
N ASN A 103 -6.82 -12.06 -9.16
CA ASN A 103 -6.68 -13.47 -9.53
C ASN A 103 -6.22 -14.35 -8.36
N GLY A 104 -6.01 -13.77 -7.16
CA GLY A 104 -5.56 -14.54 -6.01
C GLY A 104 -4.09 -14.94 -6.04
N ASN A 105 -3.28 -14.25 -6.84
CA ASN A 105 -1.86 -14.61 -7.05
C ASN A 105 -0.88 -13.83 -6.17
N LEU A 106 -1.36 -12.92 -5.34
CA LEU A 106 -0.51 -12.24 -4.36
C LEU A 106 -0.62 -12.89 -2.99
N SER A 107 0.49 -12.89 -2.25
CA SER A 107 0.52 -13.42 -0.89
C SER A 107 -0.02 -12.38 0.09
N LYS A 108 -0.95 -12.81 0.94
CA LYS A 108 -1.41 -11.99 2.06
C LYS A 108 -0.36 -12.03 3.15
N ALA A 109 0.06 -10.86 3.62
CA ALA A 109 1.01 -10.78 4.73
C ALA A 109 0.32 -11.10 6.05
N SER A 110 0.92 -11.97 6.85
CA SER A 110 0.46 -12.31 8.19
C SER A 110 1.29 -11.63 9.27
N GLY A 111 2.30 -10.87 8.88
CA GLY A 111 3.17 -10.12 9.78
C GLY A 111 4.12 -9.24 8.96
N PRO A 112 4.98 -8.47 9.65
CA PRO A 112 5.97 -7.66 8.96
C PRO A 112 6.99 -8.55 8.23
N ASN A 113 7.54 -8.06 7.12
CA ASN A 113 8.52 -8.80 6.33
C ASN A 113 9.89 -8.09 6.26
N VAL A 114 10.03 -6.98 6.94
CA VAL A 114 11.31 -6.26 7.11
C VAL A 114 11.43 -5.77 8.54
N GLY A 115 12.64 -5.39 8.95
CA GLY A 115 12.89 -4.83 10.27
C GLY A 115 12.32 -3.42 10.45
N PRO A 116 12.46 -2.82 11.67
CA PRO A 116 11.81 -1.54 11.99
C PRO A 116 12.14 -0.37 11.06
N HIS A 117 13.27 -0.40 10.38
CA HIS A 117 13.70 0.67 9.49
C HIS A 117 13.53 0.34 8.01
N GLY A 118 12.84 -0.74 7.69
CA GLY A 118 12.75 -1.27 6.33
C GLY A 118 11.56 -0.78 5.51
N SER A 119 10.64 -0.04 6.08
CA SER A 119 9.44 0.40 5.33
C SER A 119 9.40 1.88 5.02
#